data_4b5d818494dd3489df293b2490da0e64
#
_entry.id   4b5d818494dd3489df293b2490da0e64
#
_cell.length_a   1.000
_cell.length_b   1.000
_cell.length_c   1.000
_cell.angle_alpha   90.00
_cell.angle_beta   90.00
_cell.angle_gamma   90.00
#
_symmetry.space_group_name_H-M   'P 1'
#
loop_
_entity.id
_entity.type
_entity.pdbx_description
1 polymer ?
#
loop_
_entity_poly.entity_id
_entity_poly.type
_entity_poly.pdbx_seq_one_letter_code
_entity_poly.pdbx_strand_id
1 'polypeptide(L)'
;MYLTDFAMESKIEIIQINISGEDKPGMTSSLTDILARYDAFILDIGQANIHQSLTLGILFMTTSDKSGAILKELLFKASELGVMIRFTPITEEHYQAWVGRQGKNRYIITLLGRQVTARHI
;
A
#
# COMPACT_ATOMS: atom_id res chain seq x y z
N MET A 1 7.84 3.44 -30.59
CA MET A 1 6.66 4.15 -30.35
C MET A 1 5.84 3.53 -29.24
N TYR A 2 5.55 2.30 -29.35
CA TYR A 2 4.84 1.67 -28.30
C TYR A 2 5.56 1.64 -27.00
N LEU A 3 6.86 1.49 -27.04
CA LEU A 3 7.61 1.44 -25.82
C LEU A 3 7.49 2.73 -25.05
N THR A 4 7.49 3.82 -25.79
CA THR A 4 7.35 5.11 -25.15
C THR A 4 5.99 5.24 -24.51
N ASP A 5 4.96 4.86 -25.25
CA ASP A 5 3.63 4.93 -24.69
C ASP A 5 3.50 4.03 -23.51
N PHE A 6 4.11 2.87 -23.61
CA PHE A 6 4.02 1.93 -22.53
C PHE A 6 4.67 2.46 -21.26
N ALA A 7 5.82 3.07 -21.43
CA ALA A 7 6.50 3.63 -20.28
C ALA A 7 5.68 4.75 -19.66
N MET A 8 5.02 5.51 -20.49
CA MET A 8 4.23 6.61 -19.98
C MET A 8 2.94 6.17 -19.37
N GLU A 9 2.60 4.91 -19.58
CA GLU A 9 1.37 4.42 -19.02
C GLU A 9 1.54 3.83 -17.66
N SER A 10 2.75 3.86 -17.14
CA SER A 10 2.97 3.44 -15.78
C SER A 10 2.30 4.44 -14.88
N LYS A 11 1.17 4.07 -14.32
CA LYS A 11 0.36 4.99 -13.56
C LYS A 11 0.50 4.74 -12.08
N ILE A 12 0.19 5.75 -11.32
CA ILE A 12 0.19 5.64 -9.87
C ILE A 12 -1.07 4.89 -9.47
N GLU A 13 -0.88 3.93 -8.62
CA GLU A 13 -1.97 3.16 -8.07
C GLU A 13 -1.95 3.25 -6.56
N ILE A 14 -3.12 3.38 -5.98
CA ILE A 14 -3.25 3.43 -4.53
C ILE A 14 -4.07 2.22 -4.13
N ILE A 15 -3.52 1.44 -3.23
CA ILE A 15 -4.11 0.17 -2.86
C ILE A 15 -4.19 0.09 -1.35
N GLN A 16 -5.33 -0.38 -0.88
CA GLN A 16 -5.51 -0.63 0.53
C GLN A 16 -5.40 -2.12 0.78
N ILE A 17 -4.60 -2.48 1.77
CA ILE A 17 -4.47 -3.86 2.19
C ILE A 17 -5.14 -4.00 3.53
N ASN A 18 -5.96 -5.02 3.66
CA ASN A 18 -6.56 -5.36 4.95
C ASN A 18 -6.13 -6.77 5.30
N ILE A 19 -5.54 -6.93 6.45
CA ILE A 19 -5.01 -8.20 6.90
C ILE A 19 -5.63 -8.52 8.24
N SER A 20 -6.06 -9.75 8.40
CA SER A 20 -6.64 -10.18 9.66
C SER A 20 -6.20 -11.60 9.96
N GLY A 21 -5.97 -11.86 11.23
CA GLY A 21 -5.56 -13.16 11.64
C GLY A 21 -4.98 -13.12 13.03
N GLU A 22 -4.28 -14.17 13.39
CA GLU A 22 -3.64 -14.28 14.68
C GLU A 22 -2.37 -13.43 14.66
N ASP A 23 -2.17 -12.66 15.72
CA ASP A 23 -1.01 -11.78 15.81
C ASP A 23 0.25 -12.64 16.04
N LYS A 24 1.22 -12.48 15.15
CA LYS A 24 2.47 -13.21 15.22
C LYS A 24 3.63 -12.23 15.22
N PRO A 25 4.70 -12.54 15.93
CA PRO A 25 5.84 -11.62 15.98
C PRO A 25 6.38 -11.34 14.58
N GLY A 26 6.68 -10.09 14.34
CA GLY A 26 7.31 -9.70 13.07
C GLY A 26 6.41 -9.66 11.89
N MET A 27 5.09 -9.85 12.08
CA MET A 27 4.20 -9.90 10.93
C MET A 27 4.13 -8.57 10.22
N THR A 28 3.94 -7.50 10.97
CA THR A 28 3.84 -6.18 10.35
C THR A 28 5.12 -5.82 9.62
N SER A 29 6.26 -6.07 10.23
CA SER A 29 7.52 -5.71 9.57
C SER A 29 7.78 -6.59 8.34
N SER A 30 7.37 -7.84 8.36
CA SER A 30 7.51 -8.69 7.18
C SER A 30 6.75 -8.12 6.00
N LEU A 31 5.55 -7.62 6.26
CA LEU A 31 4.72 -7.08 5.19
C LEU A 31 5.22 -5.74 4.72
N THR A 32 5.61 -4.88 5.64
CA THR A 32 6.12 -3.57 5.25
C THR A 32 7.47 -3.68 4.55
N ASP A 33 8.25 -4.71 4.87
CA ASP A 33 9.51 -4.94 4.16
C ASP A 33 9.28 -5.20 2.68
N ILE A 34 8.21 -5.92 2.35
CA ILE A 34 7.89 -6.17 0.95
C ILE A 34 7.61 -4.85 0.26
N LEU A 35 6.81 -3.99 0.88
CA LEU A 35 6.52 -2.70 0.30
C LEU A 35 7.79 -1.89 0.11
N ALA A 36 8.67 -1.94 1.07
CA ALA A 36 9.92 -1.18 1.00
C ALA A 36 10.82 -1.66 -0.13
N ARG A 37 10.85 -2.97 -0.37
CA ARG A 37 11.68 -3.50 -1.44
C ARG A 37 11.27 -3.02 -2.81
N TYR A 38 10.01 -2.68 -2.96
CA TYR A 38 9.49 -2.20 -4.23
C TYR A 38 9.33 -0.70 -4.25
N ASP A 39 9.86 -0.01 -3.23
CA ASP A 39 9.78 1.45 -3.14
C ASP A 39 8.34 1.95 -3.10
N ALA A 40 7.45 1.15 -2.57
CA ALA A 40 6.08 1.60 -2.39
C ALA A 40 6.03 2.59 -1.24
N PHE A 41 5.16 3.57 -1.38
CA PHE A 41 5.05 4.63 -0.39
C PHE A 41 3.83 4.36 0.48
N ILE A 42 4.05 4.19 1.77
CA ILE A 42 2.96 3.93 2.70
C ILE A 42 2.32 5.25 3.06
N LEU A 43 1.04 5.39 2.72
CA LEU A 43 0.30 6.61 2.99
C LEU A 43 -0.33 6.58 4.38
N ASP A 44 -0.70 5.40 4.83
CA ASP A 44 -1.36 5.26 6.12
C ASP A 44 -1.23 3.83 6.56
N ILE A 45 -1.15 3.63 7.85
CA ILE A 45 -1.09 2.30 8.40
C ILE A 45 -1.78 2.32 9.76
N GLY A 46 -2.63 1.33 9.98
CA GLY A 46 -3.35 1.23 11.23
C GLY A 46 -3.42 -0.20 11.67
N GLN A 47 -3.35 -0.40 12.96
CA GLN A 47 -3.33 -1.74 13.51
C GLN A 47 -4.18 -1.77 14.76
N ALA A 48 -4.95 -2.83 14.91
CA ALA A 48 -5.76 -3.03 16.10
C ALA A 48 -5.55 -4.47 16.56
N ASN A 49 -5.27 -4.60 17.84
CA ASN A 49 -5.12 -5.92 18.44
C ASN A 49 -6.19 -6.09 19.49
N ILE A 50 -6.95 -7.17 19.36
CA ILE A 50 -7.96 -7.53 20.35
C ILE A 50 -7.67 -8.96 20.73
N HIS A 51 -7.30 -9.16 21.99
CA HIS A 51 -6.85 -10.47 22.45
C HIS A 51 -5.66 -10.88 21.60
N GLN A 52 -5.77 -11.97 20.87
CA GLN A 52 -4.69 -12.43 20.02
C GLN A 52 -4.98 -12.20 18.57
N SER A 53 -6.02 -11.46 18.26
CA SER A 53 -6.39 -11.16 16.89
C SER A 53 -5.80 -9.84 16.47
N LEU A 54 -5.30 -9.82 15.25
CA LEU A 54 -4.71 -8.62 14.67
C LEU A 54 -5.51 -8.22 13.45
N THR A 55 -5.79 -6.93 13.36
CA THR A 55 -6.32 -6.35 12.13
C THR A 55 -5.35 -5.27 11.72
N LEU A 56 -4.84 -5.37 10.50
CA LEU A 56 -3.85 -4.43 10.01
C LEU A 56 -4.33 -3.87 8.69
N GLY A 57 -4.34 -2.55 8.60
CA GLY A 57 -4.69 -1.88 7.37
C GLY A 57 -3.53 -1.04 6.89
N ILE A 58 -3.19 -1.16 5.62
CA ILE A 58 -2.12 -0.36 5.03
C ILE A 58 -2.63 0.24 3.75
N LEU A 59 -2.49 1.54 3.63
CA LEU A 59 -2.79 2.24 2.40
C LEU A 59 -1.47 2.64 1.78
N PHE A 60 -1.21 2.21 0.57
CA PHE A 60 0.08 2.49 -0.04
C PHE A 60 -0.08 2.87 -1.50
N MET A 61 0.92 3.56 -2.01
CA MET A 61 0.96 4.05 -3.36
C MET A 61 2.12 3.39 -4.07
N THR A 62 1.88 2.96 -5.30
CA THR A 62 2.93 2.39 -6.13
C THR A 62 2.59 2.70 -7.58
N THR A 63 3.35 2.13 -8.50
CA THR A 63 3.08 2.31 -9.91
C THR A 63 2.56 1.01 -10.49
N SER A 64 1.86 1.12 -11.61
CA SER A 64 1.21 -0.04 -12.18
C SER A 64 2.19 -1.10 -12.64
N ASP A 65 3.42 -0.71 -12.93
CA ASP A 65 4.42 -1.69 -13.35
C ASP A 65 4.94 -2.53 -12.18
N LYS A 66 4.70 -2.09 -10.95
CA LYS A 66 5.17 -2.81 -9.77
C LYS A 66 4.06 -3.45 -8.97
N SER A 67 2.83 -2.99 -9.16
CA SER A 67 1.75 -3.41 -8.27
C SER A 67 1.50 -4.90 -8.31
N GLY A 68 1.60 -5.51 -9.50
CA GLY A 68 1.36 -6.94 -9.60
C GLY A 68 2.34 -7.76 -8.80
N ALA A 69 3.61 -7.39 -8.85
CA ALA A 69 4.62 -8.11 -8.11
C ALA A 69 4.45 -7.92 -6.61
N ILE A 70 4.08 -6.72 -6.22
CA ILE A 70 3.86 -6.42 -4.80
C ILE A 70 2.69 -7.26 -4.27
N LEU A 71 1.58 -7.27 -4.98
CA LEU A 71 0.42 -8.01 -4.53
C LEU A 71 0.71 -9.49 -4.44
N LYS A 72 1.48 -10.01 -5.40
CA LYS A 72 1.82 -11.40 -5.41
C LYS A 72 2.66 -11.77 -4.20
N GLU A 73 3.65 -10.97 -3.89
CA GLU A 73 4.51 -11.26 -2.75
C GLU A 73 3.77 -11.11 -1.44
N LEU A 74 2.88 -10.12 -1.35
CA LEU A 74 2.09 -9.96 -0.15
C LEU A 74 1.17 -11.15 0.05
N LEU A 75 0.60 -11.65 -1.03
CA LEU A 75 -0.28 -12.80 -0.94
C LEU A 75 0.47 -14.03 -0.48
N PHE A 76 1.66 -14.25 -1.02
CA PHE A 76 2.49 -15.36 -0.58
C PHE A 76 2.85 -15.25 0.88
N LYS A 77 3.24 -14.06 1.31
CA LYS A 77 3.62 -13.87 2.70
C LYS A 77 2.43 -14.08 3.61
N ALA A 78 1.26 -13.60 3.23
CA ALA A 78 0.06 -13.79 4.04
C ALA A 78 -0.25 -15.27 4.16
N SER A 79 -0.12 -16.01 3.09
CA SER A 79 -0.36 -17.43 3.12
C SER A 79 0.63 -18.13 4.04
N GLU A 80 1.88 -17.71 3.98
CA GLU A 80 2.93 -18.27 4.82
C GLU A 80 2.65 -17.99 6.28
N LEU A 81 2.14 -16.80 6.58
CA LEU A 81 1.83 -16.40 7.94
C LEU A 81 0.48 -16.93 8.42
N GLY A 82 -0.30 -17.48 7.51
CA GLY A 82 -1.60 -18.02 7.90
C GLY A 82 -2.63 -16.95 8.17
N VAL A 83 -2.52 -15.79 7.56
CA VAL A 83 -3.46 -14.70 7.77
C VAL A 83 -4.23 -14.45 6.49
N MET A 84 -5.37 -13.79 6.64
CA MET A 84 -6.19 -13.42 5.51
C MET A 84 -5.78 -12.05 5.03
N ILE A 85 -5.76 -11.87 3.72
CA ILE A 85 -5.40 -10.59 3.15
C ILE A 85 -6.41 -10.23 2.07
N ARG A 86 -6.75 -8.95 2.03
CA ARG A 86 -7.66 -8.43 1.03
C ARG A 86 -7.06 -7.17 0.45
N PHE A 87 -7.11 -7.06 -0.88
CA PHE A 87 -6.63 -5.88 -1.57
C PHE A 87 -7.81 -5.11 -2.11
N THR A 88 -7.79 -3.80 -1.92
CA THR A 88 -8.84 -2.94 -2.44
C THR A 88 -8.19 -1.79 -3.19
N PRO A 89 -8.32 -1.75 -4.51
CA PRO A 89 -7.81 -0.60 -5.25
C PRO A 89 -8.63 0.63 -4.89
N ILE A 90 -7.93 1.73 -4.72
CA ILE A 90 -8.59 2.98 -4.37
C ILE A 90 -8.57 3.86 -5.61
N THR A 91 -9.74 4.26 -6.07
CA THR A 91 -9.79 5.16 -7.22
C THR A 91 -9.28 6.52 -6.81
N GLU A 92 -8.86 7.27 -7.78
CA GLU A 92 -8.38 8.61 -7.52
C GLU A 92 -9.45 9.44 -6.82
N GLU A 93 -10.68 9.23 -7.22
CA GLU A 93 -11.79 9.94 -6.64
C GLU A 93 -11.94 9.60 -5.16
N HIS A 94 -11.87 8.32 -4.83
CA HIS A 94 -11.97 7.89 -3.45
C HIS A 94 -10.80 8.40 -2.63
N TYR A 95 -9.63 8.42 -3.23
CA TYR A 95 -8.46 8.90 -2.53
C TYR A 95 -8.59 10.38 -2.22
N GLN A 96 -9.10 11.16 -3.17
CA GLN A 96 -9.28 12.58 -2.94
C GLN A 96 -10.28 12.82 -1.81
N ALA A 97 -11.31 12.02 -1.75
CA ALA A 97 -12.28 12.15 -0.66
C ALA A 97 -11.64 11.83 0.67
N TRP A 98 -10.81 10.79 0.73
CA TRP A 98 -10.13 10.43 1.95
C TRP A 98 -9.19 11.54 2.40
N VAL A 99 -8.43 12.07 1.45
CA VAL A 99 -7.51 13.15 1.73
C VAL A 99 -8.25 14.35 2.29
N GLY A 100 -9.39 14.65 1.70
CA GLY A 100 -10.19 15.77 2.16
C GLY A 100 -10.65 15.61 3.60
N ARG A 101 -10.94 14.39 3.99
CA ARG A 101 -11.42 14.14 5.36
C ARG A 101 -10.30 14.18 6.38
N GLN A 102 -9.06 13.99 5.96
CA GLN A 102 -7.95 13.93 6.88
C GLN A 102 -7.53 15.28 7.44
N GLY A 103 -7.86 16.32 6.76
CA GLY A 103 -7.49 17.63 7.23
C GLY A 103 -6.03 17.98 7.04
N LYS A 104 -5.20 17.02 6.74
CA LYS A 104 -3.78 17.26 6.46
C LYS A 104 -3.48 16.88 5.04
N ASN A 105 -4.48 16.88 4.27
CA ASN A 105 -4.39 16.35 2.94
C ASN A 105 -3.46 17.13 2.04
N ARG A 106 -3.28 18.41 2.31
CA ARG A 106 -2.46 19.20 1.46
C ARG A 106 -1.04 18.65 1.40
N TYR A 107 -0.56 18.24 2.55
CA TYR A 107 0.77 17.68 2.63
C TYR A 107 0.87 16.39 1.85
N ILE A 108 -0.14 15.53 1.99
CA ILE A 108 -0.16 14.26 1.30
C ILE A 108 -0.27 14.44 -0.19
N ILE A 109 -1.09 15.39 -0.62
CA ILE A 109 -1.25 15.66 -2.04
C ILE A 109 0.07 16.11 -2.63
N THR A 110 0.81 16.93 -1.90
CA THR A 110 2.10 17.37 -2.36
C THR A 110 3.04 16.20 -2.57
N LEU A 111 3.03 15.26 -1.66
CA LEU A 111 3.86 14.07 -1.80
C LEU A 111 3.47 13.26 -3.01
N LEU A 112 2.18 13.15 -3.26
CA LEU A 112 1.72 12.44 -4.44
C LEU A 112 2.18 13.11 -5.71
N GLY A 113 2.13 14.43 -5.73
CA GLY A 113 2.56 15.16 -6.90
C GLY A 113 4.03 15.02 -7.16
N ARG A 114 4.79 14.74 -6.13
CA ARG A 114 6.22 14.53 -6.28
C ARG A 114 6.56 13.13 -5.87
N GLN A 115 6.06 12.20 -6.61
CA GLN A 115 6.20 10.81 -6.23
C GLN A 115 7.61 10.38 -5.97
N VAL A 116 8.56 11.04 -6.57
CA VAL A 116 9.93 10.68 -6.32
C VAL A 116 10.28 10.82 -4.86
N THR A 117 9.63 11.74 -4.17
CA THR A 117 9.98 11.97 -2.78
C THR A 117 9.47 10.88 -1.87
N ALA A 118 8.58 10.05 -2.35
CA ALA A 118 8.05 8.98 -1.52
C ALA A 118 9.16 8.08 -1.03
N ARG A 119 10.20 7.94 -1.82
CA ARG A 119 11.27 7.05 -1.46
C ARG A 119 12.17 7.59 -0.39
N HIS A 120 12.03 8.83 -0.09
CA HIS A 120 12.89 9.46 0.89
C HIS A 120 12.26 9.51 2.25
N ILE A 121 11.07 9.01 2.37
CA ILE A 121 10.42 8.95 3.67
C ILE A 121 10.95 7.78 4.48
#